data_899a878497da730f8403c566ea856dbc
#
_entry.id   899a878497da730f8403c566ea856dbc
#
_cell.length_a   1.000
_cell.length_b   1.000
_cell.length_c   1.000
_cell.angle_alpha   90.00
_cell.angle_beta   90.00
_cell.angle_gamma   90.00
#
_symmetry.space_group_name_H-M   'P 1'
#
loop_
_entity.id
_entity.type
_entity.pdbx_description
1 polymer ?
#
loop_
_entity_poly.entity_id
_entity_poly.type
_entity_poly.pdbx_seq_one_letter_code
_entity_poly.pdbx_strand_id
1 'polypeptide(L)'
;IVLITGSARRLGKAIALQLHSQDIDVIVHCNNSLKEADKLVSGMNYKRDNSAISIKFDLRDFSDYEKIISELGEKWSNIDVLINNASTFYPTDVSSSTTDNWDDLHDVNLKAPFFLSKIFYKNLKKNNGCIINIVDIYSDNPLEDFSIYSMAKAGLKMLTKSLAIEFGPDIRVNGISPGSIIWPEIKEYESKHQEIIDSTLLKRQGSTDDIANACIFLIKNADYITGQIINVDGGRNLTR
;
A
#
# COMPACT_ATOMS: atom_id res chain seq x y z
N ILE A 1 3.19 15.40 -5.30
CA ILE A 1 3.86 14.72 -4.16
C ILE A 1 3.09 13.45 -3.82
N VAL A 2 3.78 12.34 -3.60
CA VAL A 2 3.17 11.08 -3.17
C VAL A 2 3.66 10.67 -1.78
N LEU A 3 2.74 10.35 -0.87
CA LEU A 3 3.04 9.66 0.38
C LEU A 3 2.82 8.16 0.20
N ILE A 4 3.83 7.34 0.51
CA ILE A 4 3.74 5.88 0.42
C ILE A 4 4.03 5.27 1.79
N THR A 5 3.05 4.60 2.38
CA THR A 5 3.25 3.94 3.68
C THR A 5 4.09 2.67 3.54
N GLY A 6 5.01 2.41 4.49
CA GLY A 6 5.87 1.23 4.48
C GLY A 6 6.83 1.15 3.28
N SER A 7 7.37 2.30 2.84
CA SER A 7 8.12 2.38 1.57
C SER A 7 9.65 2.38 1.70
N ALA A 8 10.20 2.14 2.90
CA ALA A 8 11.65 2.01 3.07
C ALA A 8 12.23 0.73 2.44
N ARG A 9 11.44 -0.32 2.26
CA ARG A 9 11.86 -1.65 1.80
C ARG A 9 10.85 -2.30 0.86
N ARG A 10 11.26 -3.42 0.24
CA ARG A 10 10.40 -4.34 -0.52
C ARG A 10 9.54 -3.62 -1.58
N LEU A 11 8.24 -3.95 -1.67
CA LEU A 11 7.32 -3.41 -2.67
C LEU A 11 7.21 -1.88 -2.60
N GLY A 12 7.02 -1.33 -1.40
CA GLY A 12 6.89 0.11 -1.23
C GLY A 12 8.11 0.89 -1.72
N LYS A 13 9.33 0.35 -1.51
CA LYS A 13 10.57 0.93 -2.05
C LYS A 13 10.58 0.92 -3.59
N ALA A 14 10.15 -0.17 -4.21
CA ALA A 14 10.10 -0.27 -5.67
C ALA A 14 9.10 0.74 -6.26
N ILE A 15 7.90 0.85 -5.67
CA ILE A 15 6.90 1.85 -6.05
C ILE A 15 7.49 3.27 -5.90
N ALA A 16 8.15 3.56 -4.78
CA ALA A 16 8.76 4.85 -4.52
C ALA A 16 9.83 5.22 -5.57
N LEU A 17 10.72 4.28 -5.90
CA LEU A 17 11.76 4.50 -6.92
C LEU A 17 11.18 4.73 -8.31
N GLN A 18 10.17 3.95 -8.70
CA GLN A 18 9.51 4.08 -9.99
C GLN A 18 8.76 5.42 -10.12
N LEU A 19 8.00 5.82 -9.09
CA LEU A 19 7.32 7.12 -9.10
C LEU A 19 8.31 8.29 -9.11
N HIS A 20 9.39 8.20 -8.33
CA HIS A 20 10.45 9.20 -8.36
C HIS A 20 11.09 9.34 -9.75
N SER A 21 11.27 8.24 -10.49
CA SER A 21 11.80 8.25 -11.86
C SER A 21 10.84 8.90 -12.88
N GLN A 22 9.58 9.11 -12.49
CA GLN A 22 8.55 9.80 -13.26
C GLN A 22 8.37 11.27 -12.85
N ASP A 23 9.40 11.86 -12.22
CA ASP A 23 9.44 13.23 -11.72
C ASP A 23 8.42 13.57 -10.62
N ILE A 24 7.96 12.55 -9.89
CA ILE A 24 7.06 12.70 -8.73
C ILE A 24 7.90 12.81 -7.46
N ASP A 25 7.64 13.82 -6.63
CA ASP A 25 8.27 13.96 -5.30
C ASP A 25 7.69 12.92 -4.34
N VAL A 26 8.54 12.31 -3.50
CA VAL A 26 8.18 11.13 -2.71
C VAL A 26 8.40 11.34 -1.22
N ILE A 27 7.38 11.04 -0.42
CA ILE A 27 7.49 10.89 1.04
C ILE A 27 7.59 9.40 1.35
N VAL A 28 8.76 8.99 1.86
CA VAL A 28 9.06 7.62 2.26
C VAL A 28 8.68 7.43 3.72
N HIS A 29 7.56 6.76 3.99
CA HIS A 29 7.19 6.44 5.36
C HIS A 29 7.78 5.10 5.82
N CYS A 30 8.21 5.07 7.09
CA CYS A 30 8.64 3.85 7.79
C CYS A 30 8.21 3.88 9.27
N ASN A 31 8.13 2.70 9.89
CA ASN A 31 8.05 2.55 11.35
C ASN A 31 9.47 2.31 11.92
N ASN A 32 10.05 1.13 11.68
CA ASN A 32 11.32 0.70 12.29
C ASN A 32 12.55 0.80 11.36
N SER A 33 12.36 1.13 10.08
CA SER A 33 13.40 1.08 9.04
C SER A 33 13.89 2.47 8.63
N LEU A 34 14.17 3.34 9.62
CA LEU A 34 14.56 4.73 9.34
C LEU A 34 15.87 4.82 8.56
N LYS A 35 16.87 4.00 8.91
CA LYS A 35 18.18 4.00 8.21
C LYS A 35 18.01 3.66 6.71
N GLU A 36 17.16 2.69 6.38
CA GLU A 36 16.86 2.30 5.01
C GLU A 36 16.07 3.40 4.29
N ALA A 37 15.12 4.05 4.99
CA ALA A 37 14.37 5.18 4.44
C ALA A 37 15.30 6.34 4.11
N ASP A 38 16.19 6.74 5.03
CA ASP A 38 17.13 7.84 4.82
C ASP A 38 18.12 7.54 3.69
N LYS A 39 18.61 6.29 3.60
CA LYS A 39 19.46 5.87 2.48
C LYS A 39 18.74 5.96 1.14
N LEU A 40 17.46 5.55 1.11
CA LEU A 40 16.63 5.62 -0.09
C LEU A 40 16.41 7.07 -0.51
N VAL A 41 16.02 7.93 0.42
CA VAL A 41 15.81 9.38 0.22
C VAL A 41 17.10 10.06 -0.26
N SER A 42 18.24 9.76 0.35
CA SER A 42 19.54 10.30 -0.08
C SER A 42 19.86 9.93 -1.54
N GLY A 43 19.56 8.69 -1.95
CA GLY A 43 19.73 8.25 -3.32
C GLY A 43 18.78 8.91 -4.32
N MET A 44 17.56 9.24 -3.90
CA MET A 44 16.60 10.01 -4.70
C MET A 44 17.03 11.47 -4.84
N ASN A 45 17.39 12.11 -3.74
CA ASN A 45 17.83 13.51 -3.72
C ASN A 45 19.16 13.72 -4.45
N TYR A 46 20.04 12.71 -4.52
CA TYR A 46 21.23 12.76 -5.37
C TYR A 46 20.88 12.87 -6.86
N LYS A 47 19.77 12.25 -7.30
CA LYS A 47 19.31 12.30 -8.70
C LYS A 47 18.55 13.58 -9.01
N ARG A 48 17.73 14.04 -8.06
CA ARG A 48 16.90 15.25 -8.18
C ARG A 48 16.78 15.90 -6.81
N ASP A 49 17.39 17.07 -6.65
CA ASP A 49 17.50 17.77 -5.38
C ASP A 49 16.12 18.05 -4.74
N ASN A 50 16.02 17.93 -3.43
CA ASN A 50 14.82 18.20 -2.63
C ASN A 50 13.53 17.53 -3.18
N SER A 51 13.65 16.30 -3.68
CA SER A 51 12.57 15.53 -4.33
C SER A 51 12.08 14.36 -3.50
N ALA A 52 12.69 14.09 -2.35
CA ALA A 52 12.24 13.06 -1.41
C ALA A 52 12.55 13.43 0.04
N ILE A 53 11.68 12.99 0.95
CA ILE A 53 11.92 13.01 2.40
C ILE A 53 11.52 11.67 3.02
N SER A 54 12.08 11.39 4.21
CA SER A 54 11.62 10.29 5.07
C SER A 54 10.73 10.84 6.20
N ILE A 55 9.73 10.06 6.59
CA ILE A 55 8.93 10.31 7.78
C ILE A 55 8.77 9.01 8.57
N LYS A 56 8.92 9.11 9.90
CA LYS A 56 8.79 7.96 10.79
C LYS A 56 7.62 8.13 11.74
N PHE A 57 6.67 7.21 11.70
CA PHE A 57 5.61 7.06 12.71
C PHE A 57 5.10 5.62 12.75
N ASP A 58 4.45 5.24 13.86
CA ASP A 58 3.76 3.95 13.95
C ASP A 58 2.32 4.10 13.45
N LEU A 59 1.94 3.30 12.47
CA LEU A 59 0.58 3.30 11.91
C LEU A 59 -0.49 2.87 12.91
N ARG A 60 -0.10 2.29 14.03
CA ARG A 60 -1.01 1.89 15.12
C ARG A 60 -1.21 2.99 16.16
N ASP A 61 -0.38 4.02 16.16
CA ASP A 61 -0.51 5.15 17.05
C ASP A 61 -1.38 6.25 16.44
N PHE A 62 -2.69 6.10 16.62
CA PHE A 62 -3.68 7.01 16.06
C PHE A 62 -3.76 8.36 16.78
N SER A 63 -3.13 8.51 17.97
CA SER A 63 -3.13 9.75 18.74
C SER A 63 -2.31 10.85 18.06
N ASP A 64 -1.33 10.48 17.27
CA ASP A 64 -0.38 11.40 16.65
C ASP A 64 -0.66 11.72 15.17
N TYR A 65 -1.71 11.14 14.59
CA TYR A 65 -1.97 11.31 13.14
C TYR A 65 -2.13 12.77 12.71
N GLU A 66 -2.74 13.62 13.53
CA GLU A 66 -2.85 15.06 13.19
C GLU A 66 -1.50 15.78 13.21
N LYS A 67 -0.53 15.27 13.97
CA LYS A 67 0.83 15.82 14.01
C LYS A 67 1.62 15.51 12.73
N ILE A 68 1.30 14.41 12.02
CA ILE A 68 1.97 14.02 10.78
C ILE A 68 1.97 15.18 9.78
N ILE A 69 0.85 15.88 9.62
CA ILE A 69 0.73 17.00 8.68
C ILE A 69 1.65 18.15 9.10
N SER A 70 1.73 18.46 10.40
CA SER A 70 2.59 19.52 10.90
C SER A 70 4.08 19.19 10.78
N GLU A 71 4.46 17.94 10.99
CA GLU A 71 5.84 17.46 10.85
C GLU A 71 6.32 17.49 9.40
N LEU A 72 5.44 17.23 8.45
CA LEU A 72 5.76 17.33 7.02
C LEU A 72 6.05 18.77 6.57
N GLY A 73 5.53 19.77 7.26
CA GLY A 73 5.65 21.18 6.86
C GLY A 73 4.85 21.51 5.59
N GLU A 74 4.88 22.77 5.18
CA GLU A 74 3.99 23.31 4.15
C GLU A 74 4.15 22.62 2.79
N LYS A 75 5.39 22.43 2.33
CA LYS A 75 5.64 21.77 1.04
C LYS A 75 5.11 20.34 1.02
N TRP A 76 5.55 19.55 1.98
CA TRP A 76 5.35 18.08 1.94
C TRP A 76 3.98 17.62 2.44
N SER A 77 3.27 18.46 3.21
CA SER A 77 1.89 18.15 3.58
C SER A 77 0.90 18.29 2.42
N ASN A 78 1.26 19.02 1.35
CA ASN A 78 0.40 19.24 0.19
C ASN A 78 0.50 18.07 -0.82
N ILE A 79 0.12 16.88 -0.38
CA ILE A 79 0.19 15.66 -1.20
C ILE A 79 -0.90 15.62 -2.28
N ASP A 80 -0.54 15.03 -3.43
CA ASP A 80 -1.45 14.74 -4.55
C ASP A 80 -1.92 13.28 -4.50
N VAL A 81 -1.09 12.39 -3.93
CA VAL A 81 -1.34 10.95 -3.91
C VAL A 81 -1.03 10.36 -2.55
N LEU A 82 -1.93 9.51 -2.07
CA LEU A 82 -1.70 8.64 -0.92
C LEU A 82 -1.69 7.18 -1.38
N ILE A 83 -0.58 6.46 -1.13
CA ILE A 83 -0.50 5.02 -1.38
C ILE A 83 -0.43 4.29 -0.02
N ASN A 84 -1.52 3.64 0.36
CA ASN A 84 -1.59 2.77 1.52
C ASN A 84 -0.98 1.40 1.16
N ASN A 85 0.35 1.27 1.33
CA ASN A 85 1.10 0.07 1.00
C ASN A 85 1.57 -0.72 2.24
N ALA A 86 1.74 -0.08 3.40
CA ALA A 86 2.16 -0.78 4.61
C ALA A 86 1.21 -1.93 4.95
N SER A 87 1.78 -3.06 5.37
CA SER A 87 1.02 -4.25 5.71
C SER A 87 1.76 -5.06 6.76
N THR A 88 1.04 -5.62 7.72
CA THR A 88 1.45 -6.74 8.56
C THR A 88 0.86 -8.03 7.98
N PHE A 89 1.66 -9.10 7.91
CA PHE A 89 1.27 -10.39 7.33
C PHE A 89 1.95 -11.51 8.09
N TYR A 90 1.18 -12.29 8.82
CA TYR A 90 1.62 -13.49 9.55
C TYR A 90 0.43 -14.40 9.82
N PRO A 91 0.67 -15.73 10.00
CA PRO A 91 -0.40 -16.67 10.24
C PRO A 91 -1.04 -16.46 11.62
N THR A 92 -2.35 -16.66 11.68
CA THR A 92 -3.17 -16.60 12.88
C THR A 92 -4.17 -17.76 12.86
N ASP A 93 -3.81 -18.88 13.49
CA ASP A 93 -4.73 -19.99 13.72
C ASP A 93 -5.93 -19.50 14.54
N VAL A 94 -7.14 -19.80 14.09
CA VAL A 94 -8.38 -19.31 14.71
C VAL A 94 -8.51 -19.74 16.17
N SER A 95 -8.06 -20.96 16.50
CA SER A 95 -8.17 -21.51 17.84
C SER A 95 -7.23 -20.85 18.87
N SER A 96 -6.13 -20.28 18.41
CA SER A 96 -5.08 -19.66 19.25
C SER A 96 -4.94 -18.15 19.06
N SER A 97 -5.71 -17.55 18.15
CA SER A 97 -5.69 -16.11 17.88
C SER A 97 -6.10 -15.29 19.10
N THR A 98 -5.44 -14.15 19.30
CA THR A 98 -5.71 -13.21 20.39
C THR A 98 -6.30 -11.91 19.86
N THR A 99 -6.83 -11.08 20.78
CA THR A 99 -7.25 -9.71 20.46
C THR A 99 -6.08 -8.86 19.96
N ASP A 100 -4.86 -9.08 20.46
CA ASP A 100 -3.67 -8.36 20.01
C ASP A 100 -3.33 -8.69 18.55
N ASN A 101 -3.50 -9.95 18.12
CA ASN A 101 -3.34 -10.32 16.71
C ASN A 101 -4.39 -9.63 15.84
N TRP A 102 -5.63 -9.55 16.32
CA TRP A 102 -6.71 -8.87 15.65
C TRP A 102 -6.41 -7.38 15.49
N ASP A 103 -6.04 -6.72 16.58
CA ASP A 103 -5.76 -5.29 16.59
C ASP A 103 -4.56 -4.95 15.69
N ASP A 104 -3.42 -5.67 15.80
CA ASP A 104 -2.24 -5.43 14.96
C ASP A 104 -2.55 -5.56 13.47
N LEU A 105 -3.24 -6.64 13.06
CA LEU A 105 -3.57 -6.88 11.65
C LEU A 105 -4.61 -5.90 11.11
N HIS A 106 -5.61 -5.50 11.91
CA HIS A 106 -6.62 -4.53 11.49
C HIS A 106 -6.11 -3.10 11.56
N ASP A 107 -5.35 -2.74 12.57
CA ASP A 107 -4.83 -1.39 12.72
C ASP A 107 -3.93 -0.99 11.53
N VAL A 108 -3.02 -1.85 11.13
CA VAL A 108 -2.11 -1.56 10.01
C VAL A 108 -2.79 -1.70 8.64
N ASN A 109 -3.57 -2.79 8.43
CA ASN A 109 -4.07 -3.11 7.09
C ASN A 109 -5.39 -2.42 6.73
N LEU A 110 -6.15 -1.90 7.70
CA LEU A 110 -7.48 -1.31 7.47
C LEU A 110 -7.67 0.05 8.15
N LYS A 111 -7.45 0.14 9.46
CA LYS A 111 -7.74 1.33 10.25
C LYS A 111 -6.80 2.49 9.88
N ALA A 112 -5.50 2.23 9.75
CA ALA A 112 -4.52 3.23 9.32
C ALA A 112 -4.85 3.81 7.93
N PRO A 113 -5.13 3.01 6.87
CA PRO A 113 -5.61 3.52 5.59
C PRO A 113 -6.82 4.45 5.69
N PHE A 114 -7.80 4.13 6.53
CA PHE A 114 -8.96 5.00 6.75
C PHE A 114 -8.55 6.35 7.35
N PHE A 115 -7.81 6.35 8.46
CA PHE A 115 -7.45 7.58 9.15
C PHE A 115 -6.45 8.42 8.37
N LEU A 116 -5.49 7.83 7.64
CA LEU A 116 -4.62 8.56 6.73
C LEU A 116 -5.42 9.23 5.60
N SER A 117 -6.36 8.52 5.01
CA SER A 117 -7.26 9.11 4.00
C SER A 117 -8.04 10.30 4.56
N LYS A 118 -8.51 10.20 5.82
CA LYS A 118 -9.23 11.28 6.51
C LYS A 118 -8.35 12.50 6.75
N ILE A 119 -7.14 12.35 7.29
CA ILE A 119 -6.28 13.50 7.62
C ILE A 119 -5.78 14.23 6.37
N PHE A 120 -5.50 13.49 5.27
CA PHE A 120 -5.07 14.08 4.02
C PHE A 120 -6.20 14.50 3.08
N TYR A 121 -7.48 14.29 3.46
CA TYR A 121 -8.63 14.60 2.62
C TYR A 121 -8.60 16.02 2.04
N LYS A 122 -8.33 17.04 2.86
CA LYS A 122 -8.33 18.45 2.41
C LYS A 122 -7.24 18.72 1.37
N ASN A 123 -6.05 18.15 1.54
CA ASN A 123 -4.93 18.31 0.62
C ASN A 123 -5.20 17.58 -0.70
N LEU A 124 -5.62 16.32 -0.63
CA LEU A 124 -6.00 15.52 -1.79
C LEU A 124 -7.13 16.18 -2.58
N LYS A 125 -8.18 16.68 -1.89
CA LYS A 125 -9.28 17.39 -2.55
C LYS A 125 -8.81 18.65 -3.27
N LYS A 126 -7.99 19.47 -2.64
CA LYS A 126 -7.42 20.70 -3.23
C LYS A 126 -6.66 20.40 -4.53
N ASN A 127 -6.01 19.25 -4.60
CA ASN A 127 -5.13 18.86 -5.71
C ASN A 127 -5.82 17.94 -6.73
N ASN A 128 -7.13 17.67 -6.63
CA ASN A 128 -7.83 16.64 -7.42
C ASN A 128 -7.06 15.31 -7.41
N GLY A 129 -6.62 14.91 -6.23
CA GLY A 129 -5.67 13.85 -6.03
C GLY A 129 -6.26 12.44 -6.12
N CYS A 130 -5.47 11.44 -5.76
CA CYS A 130 -5.95 10.08 -5.68
C CYS A 130 -5.39 9.28 -4.51
N ILE A 131 -6.13 8.24 -4.12
CA ILE A 131 -5.73 7.26 -3.11
C ILE A 131 -5.60 5.91 -3.81
N ILE A 132 -4.50 5.20 -3.54
CA ILE A 132 -4.28 3.82 -3.98
C ILE A 132 -4.09 2.94 -2.74
N ASN A 133 -4.96 1.95 -2.59
CA ASN A 133 -4.85 0.96 -1.53
C ASN A 133 -4.21 -0.32 -2.08
N ILE A 134 -3.09 -0.77 -1.52
CA ILE A 134 -2.51 -2.08 -1.84
C ILE A 134 -3.28 -3.14 -1.04
N VAL A 135 -4.23 -3.76 -1.73
CA VAL A 135 -5.09 -4.82 -1.21
C VAL A 135 -4.32 -6.16 -1.21
N ASP A 136 -4.97 -7.25 -1.56
CA ASP A 136 -4.41 -8.58 -1.76
C ASP A 136 -5.46 -9.47 -2.43
N ILE A 137 -5.06 -10.46 -3.24
CA ILE A 137 -5.99 -11.46 -3.78
C ILE A 137 -6.66 -12.30 -2.68
N TYR A 138 -6.07 -12.36 -1.49
CA TYR A 138 -6.65 -13.00 -0.31
C TYR A 138 -7.83 -12.23 0.30
N SER A 139 -8.14 -11.05 -0.22
CA SER A 139 -9.38 -10.31 0.08
C SER A 139 -10.63 -10.96 -0.54
N ASP A 140 -10.47 -11.78 -1.58
CA ASP A 140 -11.53 -12.51 -2.26
C ASP A 140 -11.52 -14.00 -1.92
N ASN A 141 -10.34 -14.60 -1.92
CA ASN A 141 -10.12 -16.00 -1.65
C ASN A 141 -9.21 -16.14 -0.43
N PRO A 142 -9.75 -16.33 0.78
CA PRO A 142 -8.96 -16.31 2.01
C PRO A 142 -7.90 -17.40 2.01
N LEU A 143 -6.76 -17.10 2.63
CA LEU A 143 -5.67 -18.03 2.84
C LEU A 143 -5.90 -18.78 4.16
N GLU A 144 -5.68 -20.10 4.18
CA GLU A 144 -5.67 -20.92 5.40
C GLU A 144 -4.70 -20.33 6.43
N ASP A 145 -5.06 -20.33 7.69
CA ASP A 145 -4.33 -19.72 8.82
C ASP A 145 -4.17 -18.20 8.78
N PHE A 146 -4.78 -17.48 7.83
CA PHE A 146 -4.68 -16.02 7.71
C PHE A 146 -6.05 -15.32 7.73
N SER A 147 -7.00 -15.85 8.49
CA SER A 147 -8.38 -15.35 8.52
C SER A 147 -8.46 -13.87 8.91
N ILE A 148 -7.76 -13.43 9.95
CA ILE A 148 -7.77 -12.04 10.42
C ILE A 148 -7.17 -11.10 9.34
N TYR A 149 -6.05 -11.49 8.73
CA TYR A 149 -5.46 -10.74 7.62
C TYR A 149 -6.41 -10.64 6.42
N SER A 150 -7.00 -11.75 6.01
CA SER A 150 -7.93 -11.79 4.87
C SER A 150 -9.15 -10.89 5.10
N MET A 151 -9.71 -10.89 6.33
CA MET A 151 -10.79 -9.99 6.72
C MET A 151 -10.36 -8.52 6.67
N ALA A 152 -9.16 -8.18 7.17
CA ALA A 152 -8.65 -6.80 7.11
C ALA A 152 -8.47 -6.34 5.65
N LYS A 153 -7.96 -7.20 4.75
CA LYS A 153 -7.81 -6.89 3.33
C LYS A 153 -9.15 -6.83 2.59
N ALA A 154 -10.12 -7.65 2.95
CA ALA A 154 -11.49 -7.53 2.45
C ALA A 154 -12.14 -6.21 2.92
N GLY A 155 -11.90 -5.81 4.17
CA GLY A 155 -12.26 -4.50 4.70
C GLY A 155 -11.63 -3.35 3.91
N LEU A 156 -10.35 -3.45 3.58
CA LEU A 156 -9.64 -2.44 2.78
C LEU A 156 -10.21 -2.34 1.34
N LYS A 157 -10.60 -3.46 0.76
CA LYS A 157 -11.32 -3.51 -0.52
C LYS A 157 -12.66 -2.78 -0.44
N MET A 158 -13.43 -2.99 0.62
CA MET A 158 -14.68 -2.26 0.86
C MET A 158 -14.42 -0.78 1.15
N LEU A 159 -13.41 -0.45 1.96
CA LEU A 159 -13.00 0.93 2.23
C LEU A 159 -12.69 1.69 0.94
N THR A 160 -11.99 1.06 -0.01
CA THR A 160 -11.69 1.66 -1.31
C THR A 160 -12.97 2.12 -2.03
N LYS A 161 -14.00 1.27 -2.06
CA LYS A 161 -15.29 1.59 -2.68
C LYS A 161 -16.05 2.67 -1.93
N SER A 162 -16.07 2.58 -0.59
CA SER A 162 -16.75 3.56 0.26
C SER A 162 -16.16 4.95 0.11
N LEU A 163 -14.82 5.06 0.18
CA LEU A 163 -14.15 6.34 0.01
C LEU A 163 -14.28 6.90 -1.42
N ALA A 164 -14.36 6.05 -2.44
CA ALA A 164 -14.64 6.49 -3.81
C ALA A 164 -15.99 7.18 -3.93
N ILE A 165 -17.01 6.70 -3.19
CA ILE A 165 -18.33 7.31 -3.14
C ILE A 165 -18.29 8.63 -2.36
N GLU A 166 -17.66 8.64 -1.18
CA GLU A 166 -17.66 9.80 -0.28
C GLU A 166 -16.78 10.94 -0.75
N PHE A 167 -15.67 10.63 -1.43
CA PHE A 167 -14.67 11.61 -1.85
C PHE A 167 -14.82 12.09 -3.30
N GLY A 168 -15.64 11.40 -4.09
CA GLY A 168 -15.97 11.85 -5.43
C GLY A 168 -16.81 13.15 -5.41
N PRO A 169 -16.68 14.01 -6.43
CA PRO A 169 -15.84 13.86 -7.64
C PRO A 169 -14.38 14.33 -7.47
N ASP A 170 -13.99 14.84 -6.30
CA ASP A 170 -12.74 15.58 -6.09
C ASP A 170 -11.51 14.63 -5.96
N ILE A 171 -11.70 13.40 -5.43
CA ILE A 171 -10.61 12.46 -5.18
C ILE A 171 -10.98 11.09 -5.75
N ARG A 172 -10.11 10.51 -6.56
CA ARG A 172 -10.26 9.12 -7.04
C ARG A 172 -9.67 8.16 -6.00
N VAL A 173 -10.38 7.07 -5.73
CA VAL A 173 -9.91 6.04 -4.79
C VAL A 173 -9.97 4.68 -5.45
N ASN A 174 -8.82 4.03 -5.63
CA ASN A 174 -8.73 2.71 -6.26
C ASN A 174 -7.84 1.76 -5.44
N GLY A 175 -7.95 0.48 -5.73
CA GLY A 175 -7.13 -0.56 -5.14
C GLY A 175 -6.33 -1.31 -6.19
N ILE A 176 -5.18 -1.81 -5.79
CA ILE A 176 -4.40 -2.80 -6.52
C ILE A 176 -4.37 -4.05 -5.65
N SER A 177 -4.68 -5.20 -6.24
CA SER A 177 -4.68 -6.51 -5.58
C SER A 177 -3.55 -7.36 -6.14
N PRO A 178 -2.37 -7.38 -5.49
CA PRO A 178 -1.24 -8.17 -5.94
C PRO A 178 -1.48 -9.67 -5.78
N GLY A 179 -0.93 -10.45 -6.71
CA GLY A 179 -0.67 -11.87 -6.52
C GLY A 179 0.68 -12.12 -5.87
N SER A 180 1.37 -13.19 -6.28
CA SER A 180 2.70 -13.55 -5.80
C SER A 180 3.78 -12.65 -6.43
N ILE A 181 4.13 -11.57 -5.74
CA ILE A 181 5.11 -10.57 -6.19
C ILE A 181 6.44 -10.74 -5.46
N ILE A 182 6.40 -10.77 -4.13
CA ILE A 182 7.57 -10.96 -3.26
C ILE A 182 7.23 -12.08 -2.30
N TRP A 183 8.07 -13.11 -2.26
CA TRP A 183 7.86 -14.21 -1.32
C TRP A 183 7.93 -13.69 0.12
N PRO A 184 7.00 -14.14 0.99
CA PRO A 184 7.11 -13.89 2.42
C PRO A 184 8.37 -14.57 2.97
N GLU A 185 8.97 -13.98 4.00
CA GLU A 185 10.12 -14.54 4.70
C GLU A 185 9.69 -15.63 5.70
N ILE A 186 8.87 -16.58 5.22
CA ILE A 186 8.28 -17.70 5.98
C ILE A 186 8.78 -18.98 5.32
N LYS A 187 9.60 -19.79 6.02
CA LYS A 187 10.26 -20.98 5.46
C LYS A 187 9.31 -22.01 4.87
N GLU A 188 8.14 -22.18 5.47
CA GLU A 188 7.09 -23.09 5.02
C GLU A 188 6.58 -22.77 3.61
N TYR A 189 6.75 -21.54 3.16
CA TYR A 189 6.36 -21.12 1.80
C TYR A 189 7.37 -21.48 0.73
N GLU A 190 8.63 -21.77 1.07
CA GLU A 190 9.68 -22.07 0.07
C GLU A 190 9.31 -23.31 -0.74
N SER A 191 8.74 -24.35 -0.09
CA SER A 191 8.30 -25.57 -0.78
C SER A 191 7.09 -25.38 -1.69
N LYS A 192 6.31 -24.30 -1.51
CA LYS A 192 5.10 -24.00 -2.26
C LYS A 192 5.32 -23.06 -3.45
N HIS A 193 6.53 -22.55 -3.66
CA HIS A 193 6.78 -21.53 -4.69
C HIS A 193 6.42 -22.03 -6.09
N GLN A 194 6.82 -23.25 -6.45
CA GLN A 194 6.53 -23.77 -7.78
C GLN A 194 5.04 -24.04 -7.98
N GLU A 195 4.35 -24.58 -7.00
CA GLU A 195 2.90 -24.79 -7.02
C GLU A 195 2.16 -23.46 -7.21
N ILE A 196 2.60 -22.42 -6.49
CA ILE A 196 2.03 -21.07 -6.61
C ILE A 196 2.24 -20.50 -8.02
N ILE A 197 3.42 -20.66 -8.61
CA ILE A 197 3.70 -20.24 -9.99
C ILE A 197 2.83 -21.02 -10.96
N ASP A 198 2.72 -22.34 -10.79
CA ASP A 198 1.92 -23.21 -11.65
C ASP A 198 0.41 -22.91 -11.56
N SER A 199 -0.03 -22.33 -10.44
CA SER A 199 -1.41 -21.85 -10.29
C SER A 199 -1.69 -20.52 -10.98
N THR A 200 -0.68 -19.77 -11.43
CA THR A 200 -0.91 -18.55 -12.22
C THR A 200 -1.15 -18.87 -13.69
N LEU A 201 -2.04 -18.13 -14.36
CA LEU A 201 -2.26 -18.31 -15.80
C LEU A 201 -1.03 -17.90 -16.61
N LEU A 202 -0.31 -16.87 -16.18
CA LEU A 202 0.90 -16.40 -16.85
C LEU A 202 2.15 -17.23 -16.53
N LYS A 203 2.06 -18.26 -15.68
CA LYS A 203 3.13 -19.22 -15.37
C LYS A 203 4.44 -18.58 -14.93
N ARG A 204 4.35 -17.44 -14.27
CA ARG A 204 5.49 -16.73 -13.68
C ARG A 204 5.10 -16.01 -12.40
N GLN A 205 6.07 -15.79 -11.54
CA GLN A 205 5.94 -14.81 -10.47
C GLN A 205 5.82 -13.40 -11.05
N GLY A 206 5.01 -12.55 -10.45
CA GLY A 206 4.99 -11.13 -10.75
C GLY A 206 6.24 -10.43 -10.18
N SER A 207 6.50 -9.23 -10.66
CA SER A 207 7.58 -8.36 -10.19
C SER A 207 7.03 -7.15 -9.45
N THR A 208 7.90 -6.50 -8.68
CA THR A 208 7.57 -5.21 -8.06
C THR A 208 7.22 -4.14 -9.10
N ASP A 209 7.81 -4.25 -10.30
CA ASP A 209 7.55 -3.32 -11.40
C ASP A 209 6.14 -3.51 -11.98
N ASP A 210 5.59 -4.74 -11.99
CA ASP A 210 4.20 -4.97 -12.39
C ASP A 210 3.22 -4.16 -11.52
N ILE A 211 3.47 -4.08 -10.20
CA ILE A 211 2.65 -3.30 -9.27
C ILE A 211 2.93 -1.79 -9.39
N ALA A 212 4.20 -1.39 -9.50
CA ALA A 212 4.57 0.02 -9.63
C ALA A 212 3.99 0.63 -10.92
N ASN A 213 4.01 -0.11 -12.04
CA ASN A 213 3.39 0.31 -13.30
C ASN A 213 1.87 0.47 -13.16
N ALA A 214 1.19 -0.41 -12.43
CA ALA A 214 -0.24 -0.26 -12.14
C ALA A 214 -0.51 1.00 -11.29
N CYS A 215 0.34 1.32 -10.31
CA CYS A 215 0.26 2.57 -9.55
C CYS A 215 0.42 3.79 -10.48
N ILE A 216 1.45 3.80 -11.35
CA ILE A 216 1.70 4.90 -12.29
C ILE A 216 0.50 5.08 -13.22
N PHE A 217 -0.06 4.00 -13.75
CA PHE A 217 -1.26 4.05 -14.59
C PHE A 217 -2.44 4.70 -13.86
N LEU A 218 -2.74 4.25 -12.63
CA LEU A 218 -3.84 4.81 -11.84
C LEU A 218 -3.63 6.28 -11.47
N ILE A 219 -2.39 6.71 -11.30
CA ILE A 219 -2.05 8.11 -10.98
C ILE A 219 -2.18 8.99 -12.21
N LYS A 220 -1.56 8.60 -13.34
CA LYS A 220 -1.33 9.49 -14.50
C LYS A 220 -2.33 9.32 -15.65
N ASN A 221 -2.96 8.15 -15.80
CA ASN A 221 -3.69 7.77 -17.03
C ASN A 221 -5.07 7.17 -16.77
N ALA A 222 -5.66 7.39 -15.59
CA ALA A 222 -6.90 6.72 -15.18
C ALA A 222 -7.93 7.71 -14.60
N ASP A 223 -8.11 8.87 -15.24
CA ASP A 223 -8.94 9.96 -14.71
C ASP A 223 -10.44 9.59 -14.60
N TYR A 224 -10.88 8.58 -15.33
CA TYR A 224 -12.26 8.08 -15.28
C TYR A 224 -12.39 6.75 -14.53
N ILE A 225 -11.38 6.40 -13.69
CA ILE A 225 -11.39 5.17 -12.87
C ILE A 225 -11.40 5.54 -11.39
N THR A 226 -12.48 5.16 -10.69
CA THR A 226 -12.60 5.26 -9.24
C THR A 226 -13.43 4.09 -8.67
N GLY A 227 -13.18 3.69 -7.43
CA GLY A 227 -13.85 2.57 -6.76
C GLY A 227 -13.48 1.19 -7.27
N GLN A 228 -12.46 1.07 -8.13
CA GLN A 228 -12.06 -0.20 -8.74
C GLN A 228 -10.92 -0.87 -7.98
N ILE A 229 -10.92 -2.20 -8.02
CA ILE A 229 -9.82 -3.05 -7.54
C ILE A 229 -9.23 -3.76 -8.75
N ILE A 230 -7.99 -3.45 -9.08
CA ILE A 230 -7.27 -4.05 -10.20
C ILE A 230 -6.41 -5.20 -9.69
N ASN A 231 -6.72 -6.43 -10.12
CA ASN A 231 -5.90 -7.59 -9.82
C ASN A 231 -4.64 -7.57 -10.71
N VAL A 232 -3.46 -7.62 -10.06
CA VAL A 232 -2.15 -7.74 -10.71
C VAL A 232 -1.52 -9.02 -10.18
N ASP A 233 -2.03 -10.15 -10.64
CA ASP A 233 -1.82 -11.46 -10.03
C ASP A 233 -1.48 -12.59 -11.03
N GLY A 234 -1.28 -12.24 -12.30
CA GLY A 234 -1.04 -13.21 -13.36
C GLY A 234 -2.23 -14.14 -13.62
N GLY A 235 -3.43 -13.74 -13.23
CA GLY A 235 -4.66 -14.52 -13.36
C GLY A 235 -4.83 -15.58 -12.27
N ARG A 236 -4.06 -15.52 -11.19
CA ARG A 236 -4.12 -16.54 -10.11
C ARG A 236 -5.47 -16.56 -9.41
N ASN A 237 -6.13 -15.43 -9.26
CA ASN A 237 -7.44 -15.34 -8.60
C ASN A 237 -8.56 -16.07 -9.36
N LEU A 238 -8.35 -16.36 -10.66
CA LEU A 238 -9.32 -17.08 -11.51
C LEU A 238 -9.17 -18.61 -11.44
N THR A 239 -8.05 -19.10 -10.91
CA THR A 239 -7.70 -20.54 -10.87
C THR A 239 -7.86 -21.16 -9.49
N ARG A 240 -8.41 -20.46 -8.53
CA ARG A 240 -8.64 -20.89 -7.15
C ARG A 240 -10.09 -21.26 -6.91
#